data_3739d934d86c0b6320626873ed3c0ffe
#
_entry.id   3739d934d86c0b6320626873ed3c0ffe
#
_cell.length_a   1.000
_cell.length_b   1.000
_cell.length_c   1.000
_cell.angle_alpha   90.00
_cell.angle_beta   90.00
_cell.angle_gamma   90.00
#
_symmetry.space_group_name_H-M   'P 1'
#
loop_
_entity.id
_entity.type
_entity.pdbx_description
1 polymer ?
#
loop_
_entity_poly.entity_id
_entity_poly.type
_entity_poly.pdbx_seq_one_letter_code
_entity_poly.pdbx_strand_id
1 'polypeptide(L)'
;MPIKQFIKEKNNWFEKYVLFTKNNKTKFIKKKIKIQSLEKKLKFNISNRHNFFEYSPLGVKYLKNIIKIIKKKNGGLLILDYGYDNELSKNTLQAIYNKKYSNILENIGNSDITYNINFNLFRKIAQKFKQIDVNFSTQKKFLTEIGIKQRAEILSKNKTFKEKADIYYRVKRLIDEKEMGNLFKVMLIKKLDNNFQIGF
;
A
#
# COMPACT_ATOMS: atom_id res chain seq x y z
N MET A 1 -2.06 6.73 7.22
CA MET A 1 -0.78 6.87 7.99
C MET A 1 0.05 8.00 7.39
N PRO A 2 0.72 8.85 8.19
CA PRO A 2 1.57 9.92 7.66
C PRO A 2 2.71 9.36 6.83
N ILE A 3 3.06 10.05 5.74
CA ILE A 3 4.12 9.66 4.82
C ILE A 3 5.22 10.70 4.75
N LYS A 4 6.35 10.28 4.24
CA LYS A 4 7.46 11.14 3.83
C LYS A 4 7.72 10.94 2.34
N GLN A 5 7.97 12.03 1.63
CA GLN A 5 8.29 12.03 0.20
C GLN A 5 9.69 12.60 -0.03
N PHE A 6 10.44 11.92 -0.88
CA PHE A 6 11.82 12.25 -1.25
C PHE A 6 11.92 12.35 -2.76
N ILE A 7 12.55 13.41 -3.26
CA ILE A 7 12.72 13.67 -4.67
C ILE A 7 14.20 13.92 -4.99
N LYS A 8 14.66 13.34 -6.08
CA LYS A 8 16.01 13.58 -6.64
C LYS A 8 15.91 14.70 -7.69
N GLU A 9 16.69 15.76 -7.50
CA GLU A 9 16.84 16.84 -8.45
C GLU A 9 18.32 16.97 -8.80
N LYS A 10 18.64 16.75 -10.07
CA LYS A 10 20.03 16.59 -10.52
C LYS A 10 20.72 15.50 -9.68
N ASN A 11 21.75 15.84 -8.92
CA ASN A 11 22.50 14.90 -8.07
C ASN A 11 22.16 14.99 -6.59
N ASN A 12 21.15 15.76 -6.21
CA ASN A 12 20.78 15.99 -4.81
C ASN A 12 19.42 15.40 -4.48
N TRP A 13 19.29 14.92 -3.24
CA TRP A 13 18.03 14.44 -2.70
C TRP A 13 17.43 15.46 -1.75
N PHE A 14 16.11 15.59 -1.81
CA PHE A 14 15.33 16.50 -0.98
C PHE A 14 14.16 15.76 -0.34
N GLU A 15 13.89 16.04 0.93
CA GLU A 15 12.65 15.66 1.61
C GLU A 15 11.63 16.80 1.45
N LYS A 16 10.39 16.45 1.11
CA LYS A 16 9.29 17.37 0.91
C LYS A 16 8.54 17.60 2.22
N TYR A 17 8.24 18.85 2.54
CA TYR A 17 7.51 19.28 3.73
C TYR A 17 6.36 20.21 3.36
N VAL A 18 5.37 20.29 4.25
CA VAL A 18 4.34 21.32 4.22
C VAL A 18 4.74 22.46 5.17
N LEU A 19 4.79 23.67 4.67
CA LEU A 19 5.01 24.88 5.46
C LEU A 19 3.69 25.64 5.62
N PHE A 20 3.31 25.91 6.87
CA PHE A 20 2.26 26.88 7.21
C PHE A 20 2.89 28.26 7.29
N THR A 21 2.32 29.22 6.55
CA THR A 21 2.75 30.61 6.60
C THR A 21 1.89 31.40 7.59
N LYS A 22 2.39 32.54 8.04
CA LYS A 22 1.66 33.45 8.97
C LYS A 22 0.27 33.85 8.45
N ASN A 23 0.03 33.84 7.14
CA ASN A 23 -1.24 34.20 6.52
C ASN A 23 -2.16 32.98 6.29
N ASN A 24 -2.03 31.91 7.08
CA ASN A 24 -2.78 30.65 6.96
C ASN A 24 -2.69 29.98 5.58
N LYS A 25 -1.69 30.34 4.77
CA LYS A 25 -1.43 29.69 3.49
C LYS A 25 -0.47 28.51 3.68
N THR A 26 -0.76 27.44 3.00
CA THR A 26 0.08 26.24 2.99
C THR A 26 0.83 26.14 1.67
N LYS A 27 2.09 25.69 1.73
CA LYS A 27 2.89 25.38 0.53
C LYS A 27 3.86 24.24 0.79
N PHE A 28 4.21 23.54 -0.29
CA PHE A 28 5.30 22.58 -0.22
C PHE A 28 6.65 23.29 -0.26
N ILE A 29 7.56 22.83 0.60
CA ILE A 29 8.98 23.21 0.58
C ILE A 29 9.84 21.93 0.50
N LYS A 30 11.09 22.08 0.10
CA LYS A 30 12.06 21.00 -0.02
C LYS A 30 13.26 21.30 0.88
N LYS A 31 13.72 20.31 1.63
CA LYS A 31 14.96 20.39 2.41
C LYS A 31 15.95 19.35 1.91
N LYS A 32 17.17 19.76 1.63
CA LYS A 32 18.26 18.86 1.18
C LYS A 32 18.58 17.83 2.25
N ILE A 33 18.77 16.59 1.84
CA ILE A 33 19.09 15.46 2.73
C ILE A 33 20.21 14.59 2.17
N LYS A 34 20.83 13.81 3.06
CA LYS A 34 21.72 12.70 2.70
C LYS A 34 20.89 11.42 2.60
N ILE A 35 20.51 11.00 1.39
CA ILE A 35 19.64 9.83 1.17
C ILE A 35 20.24 8.53 1.73
N GLN A 36 21.57 8.42 1.74
CA GLN A 36 22.31 7.27 2.27
C GLN A 36 21.96 6.97 3.73
N SER A 37 21.68 8.00 4.53
CA SER A 37 21.23 7.84 5.92
C SER A 37 19.88 7.13 6.00
N LEU A 38 18.96 7.45 5.07
CA LEU A 38 17.67 6.79 4.98
C LEU A 38 17.82 5.34 4.48
N GLU A 39 18.65 5.11 3.46
CA GLU A 39 18.95 3.78 2.93
C GLU A 39 19.51 2.86 4.02
N LYS A 40 20.47 3.36 4.80
CA LYS A 40 21.03 2.62 5.95
C LYS A 40 19.95 2.28 6.98
N LYS A 41 19.09 3.23 7.32
CA LYS A 41 17.99 3.04 8.29
C LYS A 41 16.97 2.00 7.81
N LEU A 42 16.58 2.05 6.52
CA LEU A 42 15.62 1.13 5.93
C LEU A 42 16.29 -0.18 5.47
N LYS A 43 17.62 -0.17 5.30
CA LYS A 43 18.38 -1.22 4.61
C LYS A 43 17.77 -1.50 3.22
N PHE A 44 17.46 -0.45 2.49
CA PHE A 44 16.77 -0.48 1.20
C PHE A 44 17.47 0.51 0.25
N ASN A 45 17.85 0.05 -0.94
CA ASN A 45 18.51 0.89 -1.93
C ASN A 45 17.47 1.79 -2.61
N ILE A 46 17.67 3.10 -2.49
CA ILE A 46 16.78 4.12 -3.06
C ILE A 46 17.49 4.86 -4.19
N SER A 47 18.71 5.36 -3.94
CA SER A 47 19.41 6.30 -4.80
C SER A 47 19.74 5.78 -6.19
N ASN A 48 20.01 4.46 -6.32
CA ASN A 48 20.37 3.82 -7.59
C ASN A 48 19.16 3.34 -8.40
N ARG A 49 17.96 3.32 -7.80
CA ARG A 49 16.76 2.72 -8.42
C ARG A 49 15.61 3.69 -8.59
N HIS A 50 15.64 4.81 -7.88
CA HIS A 50 14.52 5.74 -7.82
C HIS A 50 14.98 7.18 -8.01
N ASN A 51 14.12 8.01 -8.61
CA ASN A 51 14.23 9.47 -8.62
C ASN A 51 13.19 10.12 -7.70
N PHE A 52 12.22 9.32 -7.25
CA PHE A 52 11.21 9.68 -6.27
C PHE A 52 10.97 8.49 -5.35
N PHE A 53 10.81 8.75 -4.07
CA PHE A 53 10.53 7.70 -3.08
C PHE A 53 9.57 8.22 -2.02
N GLU A 54 8.57 7.41 -1.69
CA GLU A 54 7.65 7.72 -0.61
C GLU A 54 7.40 6.51 0.26
N TYR A 55 7.21 6.72 1.56
CA TYR A 55 6.87 5.67 2.50
C TYR A 55 6.30 6.23 3.79
N SER A 56 5.60 5.41 4.56
CA SER A 56 5.19 5.71 5.93
C SER A 56 6.23 5.21 6.94
N PRO A 57 6.94 6.09 7.67
CA PRO A 57 7.80 5.67 8.77
C PRO A 57 7.04 4.93 9.87
N LEU A 58 5.81 5.37 10.14
CA LEU A 58 4.94 4.75 11.13
C LEU A 58 4.47 3.37 10.67
N GLY A 59 4.10 3.22 9.38
CA GLY A 59 3.76 1.93 8.78
C GLY A 59 4.90 0.92 8.88
N VAL A 60 6.13 1.34 8.59
CA VAL A 60 7.33 0.50 8.77
C VAL A 60 7.54 0.12 10.24
N LYS A 61 7.29 1.03 11.17
CA LYS A 61 7.39 0.75 12.62
C LYS A 61 6.37 -0.30 13.04
N TYR A 62 5.10 -0.15 12.64
CA TYR A 62 4.05 -1.13 12.93
C TYR A 62 4.35 -2.49 12.31
N LEU A 63 4.72 -2.53 11.03
CA LEU A 63 5.13 -3.77 10.37
C LEU A 63 6.20 -4.53 11.18
N LYS A 64 7.28 -3.86 11.55
CA LYS A 64 8.36 -4.47 12.34
C LYS A 64 7.89 -4.98 13.70
N ASN A 65 7.01 -4.23 14.37
CA ASN A 65 6.48 -4.63 15.69
C ASN A 65 5.56 -5.85 15.57
N ILE A 66 4.67 -5.87 14.58
CA ILE A 66 3.76 -7.00 14.35
C ILE A 66 4.57 -8.25 13.98
N ILE A 67 5.58 -8.14 13.12
CA ILE A 67 6.46 -9.27 12.80
C ILE A 67 7.14 -9.85 14.04
N LYS A 68 7.58 -9.02 14.98
CA LYS A 68 8.16 -9.50 16.26
C LYS A 68 7.13 -10.29 17.08
N ILE A 69 5.87 -9.87 17.06
CA ILE A 69 4.77 -10.59 17.74
C ILE A 69 4.51 -11.93 17.04
N ILE A 70 4.40 -11.94 15.72
CA ILE A 70 4.21 -13.15 14.91
C ILE A 70 5.29 -14.19 15.24
N LYS A 71 6.56 -13.77 15.29
CA LYS A 71 7.67 -14.67 15.65
C LYS A 71 7.50 -15.33 17.02
N LYS A 72 6.94 -14.59 18.00
CA LYS A 72 6.79 -15.08 19.38
C LYS A 72 5.54 -15.93 19.58
N LYS A 73 4.43 -15.57 18.91
CA LYS A 73 3.09 -16.09 19.23
C LYS A 73 2.50 -17.02 18.17
N ASN A 74 3.19 -17.25 17.07
CA ASN A 74 2.69 -17.96 15.90
C ASN A 74 1.36 -17.38 15.41
N GLY A 75 1.40 -16.65 14.31
CA GLY A 75 0.23 -15.99 13.73
C GLY A 75 0.55 -15.47 12.34
N GLY A 76 -0.27 -14.60 11.83
CA GLY A 76 -0.07 -13.96 10.54
C GLY A 76 -0.58 -12.52 10.52
N LEU A 77 -0.08 -11.76 9.55
CA LEU A 77 -0.56 -10.44 9.18
C LEU A 77 -0.97 -10.47 7.72
N LEU A 78 -2.24 -10.24 7.46
CA LEU A 78 -2.77 -10.05 6.12
C LEU A 78 -2.96 -8.56 5.87
N ILE A 79 -2.35 -8.04 4.80
CA ILE A 79 -2.46 -6.64 4.37
C ILE A 79 -3.13 -6.62 3.01
N LEU A 80 -4.24 -5.90 2.89
CA LEU A 80 -4.92 -5.61 1.64
C LEU A 80 -5.02 -4.09 1.52
N ASP A 81 -4.39 -3.53 0.50
CA ASP A 81 -4.42 -2.08 0.30
C ASP A 81 -4.01 -1.71 -1.14
N TYR A 82 -4.23 -0.45 -1.51
CA TYR A 82 -3.67 0.12 -2.74
C TYR A 82 -2.16 0.07 -2.70
N GLY A 83 -1.53 -0.37 -3.79
CA GLY A 83 -0.10 -0.40 -3.77
C GLY A 83 0.56 -0.97 -5.01
N TYR A 84 1.88 -1.00 -4.94
CA TYR A 84 2.74 -1.52 -5.98
C TYR A 84 3.85 -2.40 -5.39
N ASP A 85 4.31 -3.36 -6.20
CA ASP A 85 5.40 -4.29 -5.85
C ASP A 85 6.61 -4.16 -6.78
N ASN A 86 6.57 -3.22 -7.68
CA ASN A 86 7.66 -2.88 -8.60
C ASN A 86 8.49 -1.69 -8.08
N GLU A 87 9.48 -1.30 -8.85
CA GLU A 87 10.32 -0.13 -8.57
C GLU A 87 9.65 1.16 -9.06
N LEU A 88 8.41 1.40 -8.64
CA LEU A 88 7.68 2.62 -8.99
C LEU A 88 8.37 3.84 -8.40
N SER A 89 8.65 4.82 -9.26
CA SER A 89 9.31 6.08 -8.90
C SER A 89 8.42 7.27 -9.23
N LYS A 90 7.18 7.29 -8.67
CA LYS A 90 6.25 8.39 -8.87
C LYS A 90 5.51 8.76 -7.58
N ASN A 91 5.02 10.00 -7.54
CA ASN A 91 4.16 10.50 -6.50
C ASN A 91 2.77 9.85 -6.62
N THR A 92 2.34 9.14 -5.58
CA THR A 92 1.01 8.53 -5.50
C THR A 92 0.09 9.22 -4.49
N LEU A 93 0.59 10.23 -3.78
CA LEU A 93 -0.19 11.01 -2.83
C LEU A 93 -1.28 11.79 -3.54
N GLN A 94 -2.51 11.60 -3.13
CA GLN A 94 -3.69 12.23 -3.70
C GLN A 94 -4.67 12.66 -2.61
N ALA A 95 -5.50 13.65 -2.91
CA ALA A 95 -6.60 14.08 -2.09
C ALA A 95 -7.91 13.96 -2.86
N ILE A 96 -8.97 13.51 -2.17
CA ILE A 96 -10.33 13.44 -2.70
C ILE A 96 -11.24 14.26 -1.81
N TYR A 97 -11.95 15.20 -2.41
CA TYR A 97 -12.97 16.02 -1.77
C TYR A 97 -14.25 15.95 -2.60
N ASN A 98 -15.39 15.69 -1.94
CA ASN A 98 -16.69 15.53 -2.62
C ASN A 98 -16.64 14.57 -3.83
N LYS A 99 -15.98 13.41 -3.68
CA LYS A 99 -15.79 12.37 -4.71
C LYS A 99 -15.01 12.82 -5.96
N LYS A 100 -14.26 13.93 -5.87
CA LYS A 100 -13.42 14.44 -6.96
C LYS A 100 -11.98 14.63 -6.46
N TYR A 101 -11.02 14.51 -7.37
CA TYR A 101 -9.64 14.85 -7.06
C TYR A 101 -9.52 16.32 -6.68
N SER A 102 -8.77 16.59 -5.62
CA SER A 102 -8.52 17.93 -5.08
C SER A 102 -7.02 18.13 -4.89
N ASN A 103 -6.61 19.39 -4.76
CA ASN A 103 -5.26 19.70 -4.34
C ASN A 103 -5.06 19.26 -2.88
N ILE A 104 -3.90 18.64 -2.58
CA ILE A 104 -3.57 18.11 -1.26
C ILE A 104 -3.54 19.19 -0.17
N LEU A 105 -3.22 20.43 -0.55
CA LEU A 105 -3.14 21.58 0.37
C LEU A 105 -4.44 22.38 0.44
N GLU A 106 -5.48 21.95 -0.26
CA GLU A 106 -6.82 22.52 -0.21
C GLU A 106 -7.75 21.64 0.61
N ASN A 107 -8.84 22.24 1.12
CA ASN A 107 -9.86 21.55 1.91
C ASN A 107 -9.27 20.72 3.08
N ILE A 108 -8.27 21.28 3.76
CA ILE A 108 -7.55 20.62 4.86
C ILE A 108 -8.54 20.23 5.96
N GLY A 109 -8.49 18.95 6.36
CA GLY A 109 -9.43 18.37 7.33
C GLY A 109 -10.73 17.83 6.72
N ASN A 110 -11.06 18.17 5.47
CA ASN A 110 -12.28 17.73 4.78
C ASN A 110 -11.98 16.81 3.58
N SER A 111 -10.72 16.71 3.17
CA SER A 111 -10.29 15.82 2.08
C SER A 111 -9.80 14.47 2.61
N ASP A 112 -10.16 13.41 1.91
CA ASP A 112 -9.56 12.09 2.12
C ASP A 112 -8.19 12.05 1.42
N ILE A 113 -7.12 11.84 2.19
CA ILE A 113 -5.75 11.83 1.69
C ILE A 113 -5.24 10.40 1.67
N THR A 114 -4.91 9.92 0.48
CA THR A 114 -4.45 8.54 0.24
C THR A 114 -3.12 8.50 -0.50
N TYR A 115 -2.42 7.39 -0.40
CA TYR A 115 -1.23 7.08 -1.17
C TYR A 115 -1.10 5.56 -1.33
N ASN A 116 -0.35 5.11 -2.33
CA ASN A 116 -0.15 3.69 -2.60
C ASN A 116 0.98 3.12 -1.74
N ILE A 117 0.72 2.00 -1.07
CA ILE A 117 1.74 1.32 -0.26
C ILE A 117 2.83 0.74 -1.16
N ASN A 118 4.07 0.97 -0.79
CA ASN A 118 5.23 0.29 -1.38
C ASN A 118 5.38 -1.10 -0.77
N PHE A 119 4.71 -2.09 -1.38
CA PHE A 119 4.76 -3.49 -0.93
C PHE A 119 6.15 -4.11 -1.13
N ASN A 120 6.93 -3.66 -2.13
CA ASN A 120 8.31 -4.10 -2.30
C ASN A 120 9.17 -3.73 -1.08
N LEU A 121 9.01 -2.49 -0.55
CA LEU A 121 9.68 -2.09 0.68
C LEU A 121 9.24 -2.96 1.87
N PHE A 122 7.94 -3.18 2.03
CA PHE A 122 7.39 -3.99 3.12
C PHE A 122 7.89 -5.43 3.06
N ARG A 123 7.86 -6.05 1.87
CA ARG A 123 8.38 -7.40 1.63
C ARG A 123 9.86 -7.50 1.98
N LYS A 124 10.69 -6.58 1.46
CA LYS A 124 12.13 -6.58 1.76
C LYS A 124 12.44 -6.33 3.24
N ILE A 125 11.62 -5.58 3.96
CA ILE A 125 11.77 -5.42 5.41
C ILE A 125 11.39 -6.72 6.13
N ALA A 126 10.27 -7.35 5.77
CA ALA A 126 9.80 -8.58 6.41
C ALA A 126 10.77 -9.76 6.20
N GLN A 127 11.29 -9.91 4.99
CA GLN A 127 12.26 -10.96 4.63
C GLN A 127 13.60 -10.89 5.42
N LYS A 128 13.90 -9.77 6.07
CA LYS A 128 15.07 -9.66 6.96
C LYS A 128 14.89 -10.33 8.31
N PHE A 129 13.67 -10.69 8.65
CA PHE A 129 13.40 -11.40 9.90
C PHE A 129 13.52 -12.91 9.65
N LYS A 130 14.47 -13.56 10.30
CA LYS A 130 14.57 -15.04 10.27
C LYS A 130 13.26 -15.69 10.71
N GLN A 131 12.91 -16.83 10.13
CA GLN A 131 11.70 -17.61 10.41
C GLN A 131 10.37 -16.91 9.99
N ILE A 132 10.44 -15.93 9.10
CA ILE A 132 9.27 -15.26 8.52
C ILE A 132 9.18 -15.62 7.04
N ASP A 133 7.99 -16.02 6.63
CA ASP A 133 7.57 -16.21 5.25
C ASP A 133 6.68 -15.06 4.80
N VAL A 134 6.79 -14.69 3.52
CA VAL A 134 6.05 -13.58 2.93
C VAL A 134 5.47 -13.99 1.60
N ASN A 135 4.16 -14.14 1.54
CA ASN A 135 3.41 -14.39 0.32
C ASN A 135 2.83 -13.06 -0.20
N PHE A 136 2.78 -12.92 -1.50
CA PHE A 136 2.32 -11.71 -2.17
C PHE A 136 1.46 -12.05 -3.39
N SER A 137 0.37 -11.31 -3.56
CA SER A 137 -0.57 -11.51 -4.65
C SER A 137 -1.28 -10.21 -5.03
N THR A 138 -2.02 -10.24 -6.14
CA THR A 138 -3.02 -9.23 -6.47
C THR A 138 -4.36 -9.58 -5.80
N GLN A 139 -5.22 -8.59 -5.61
CA GLN A 139 -6.58 -8.84 -5.10
C GLN A 139 -7.35 -9.80 -6.01
N LYS A 140 -7.21 -9.65 -7.35
CA LYS A 140 -7.81 -10.58 -8.31
C LYS A 140 -7.45 -12.03 -8.00
N LYS A 141 -6.15 -12.33 -7.94
CA LYS A 141 -5.69 -13.70 -7.69
C LYS A 141 -6.18 -14.17 -6.32
N PHE A 142 -5.93 -13.40 -5.27
CA PHE A 142 -6.32 -13.74 -3.91
C PHE A 142 -7.82 -14.07 -3.78
N LEU A 143 -8.69 -13.18 -4.25
CA LEU A 143 -10.15 -13.39 -4.17
C LEU A 143 -10.61 -14.58 -5.02
N THR A 144 -9.98 -14.82 -6.16
CA THR A 144 -10.31 -15.97 -7.02
C THR A 144 -9.95 -17.28 -6.32
N GLU A 145 -8.75 -17.37 -5.75
CA GLU A 145 -8.27 -18.56 -5.04
C GLU A 145 -9.09 -18.86 -3.76
N ILE A 146 -9.59 -17.85 -3.07
CA ILE A 146 -10.47 -18.06 -1.90
C ILE A 146 -11.95 -18.28 -2.29
N GLY A 147 -12.26 -18.36 -3.60
CA GLY A 147 -13.58 -18.79 -4.06
C GLY A 147 -14.62 -17.68 -4.21
N ILE A 148 -14.26 -16.43 -4.57
CA ILE A 148 -15.22 -15.34 -4.75
C ILE A 148 -16.29 -15.66 -5.81
N LYS A 149 -15.92 -16.40 -6.87
CA LYS A 149 -16.88 -16.80 -7.95
C LYS A 149 -17.91 -17.79 -7.41
N GLN A 150 -17.46 -18.82 -6.72
CA GLN A 150 -18.32 -19.81 -6.06
C GLN A 150 -19.23 -19.15 -5.03
N ARG A 151 -18.71 -18.18 -4.28
CA ARG A 151 -19.52 -17.39 -3.36
C ARG A 151 -20.59 -16.58 -4.06
N ALA A 152 -20.28 -15.98 -5.22
CA ALA A 152 -21.25 -15.24 -6.04
C ALA A 152 -22.36 -16.16 -6.56
N GLU A 153 -22.01 -17.34 -7.05
CA GLU A 153 -22.96 -18.36 -7.49
C GLU A 153 -23.94 -18.75 -6.38
N ILE A 154 -23.42 -19.03 -5.18
CA ILE A 154 -24.26 -19.36 -4.01
C ILE A 154 -25.19 -18.20 -3.67
N LEU A 155 -24.68 -16.96 -3.64
CA LEU A 155 -25.46 -15.77 -3.30
C LEU A 155 -26.52 -15.45 -4.37
N SER A 156 -26.31 -15.84 -5.62
CA SER A 156 -27.22 -15.60 -6.74
C SER A 156 -28.35 -16.63 -6.84
N LYS A 157 -28.28 -17.76 -6.11
CA LYS A 157 -29.38 -18.74 -6.08
C LYS A 157 -30.66 -18.07 -5.61
N ASN A 158 -31.76 -18.38 -6.30
CA ASN A 158 -33.11 -17.87 -5.98
C ASN A 158 -33.25 -16.33 -6.02
N LYS A 159 -32.33 -15.63 -6.69
CA LYS A 159 -32.36 -14.18 -6.89
C LYS A 159 -33.01 -13.81 -8.23
N THR A 160 -33.64 -12.63 -8.28
CA THR A 160 -34.13 -12.04 -9.53
C THR A 160 -32.97 -11.74 -10.48
N PHE A 161 -33.27 -11.55 -11.74
CA PHE A 161 -32.25 -11.19 -12.75
C PHE A 161 -31.46 -9.93 -12.36
N LYS A 162 -32.14 -8.90 -11.85
CA LYS A 162 -31.53 -7.65 -11.42
C LYS A 162 -30.55 -7.86 -10.23
N GLU A 163 -30.96 -8.63 -9.24
CA GLU A 163 -30.11 -8.94 -8.09
C GLU A 163 -28.89 -9.77 -8.49
N LYS A 164 -29.04 -10.74 -9.39
CA LYS A 164 -27.93 -11.51 -9.96
C LYS A 164 -26.95 -10.59 -10.69
N ALA A 165 -27.45 -9.72 -11.56
CA ALA A 165 -26.61 -8.76 -12.28
C ALA A 165 -25.81 -7.86 -11.33
N ASP A 166 -26.41 -7.37 -10.24
CA ASP A 166 -25.72 -6.55 -9.22
C ASP A 166 -24.60 -7.34 -8.52
N ILE A 167 -24.86 -8.60 -8.13
CA ILE A 167 -23.85 -9.46 -7.51
C ILE A 167 -22.66 -9.64 -8.46
N TYR A 168 -22.89 -10.02 -9.72
CA TYR A 168 -21.82 -10.25 -10.67
C TYR A 168 -21.09 -8.96 -11.06
N TYR A 169 -21.77 -7.83 -11.13
CA TYR A 169 -21.15 -6.53 -11.35
C TYR A 169 -20.19 -6.17 -10.21
N ARG A 170 -20.61 -6.37 -8.96
CA ARG A 170 -19.74 -6.14 -7.78
C ARG A 170 -18.52 -7.07 -7.78
N VAL A 171 -18.71 -8.36 -8.08
CA VAL A 171 -17.60 -9.31 -8.20
C VAL A 171 -16.65 -8.89 -9.32
N LYS A 172 -17.18 -8.55 -10.50
CA LYS A 172 -16.36 -8.05 -11.60
C LYS A 172 -15.51 -6.86 -11.16
N ARG A 173 -16.10 -5.87 -10.51
CA ARG A 173 -15.39 -4.70 -9.99
C ARG A 173 -14.24 -5.05 -9.05
N LEU A 174 -14.42 -6.08 -8.21
CA LEU A 174 -13.39 -6.50 -7.25
C LEU A 174 -12.23 -7.25 -7.92
N ILE A 175 -12.47 -8.01 -9.01
CA ILE A 175 -11.45 -8.87 -9.62
C ILE A 175 -10.99 -8.44 -11.02
N ASP A 176 -11.63 -7.47 -11.65
CA ASP A 176 -11.20 -6.95 -12.96
C ASP A 176 -9.84 -6.24 -12.81
N GLU A 177 -8.91 -6.55 -13.72
CA GLU A 177 -7.56 -6.01 -13.70
C GLU A 177 -7.51 -4.50 -13.93
N LYS A 178 -8.47 -3.96 -14.69
CA LYS A 178 -8.58 -2.54 -14.99
C LYS A 178 -9.25 -1.74 -13.88
N GLU A 179 -9.89 -2.44 -12.93
CA GLU A 179 -10.53 -1.82 -11.77
C GLU A 179 -9.73 -2.12 -10.49
N MET A 180 -10.32 -2.84 -9.54
CA MET A 180 -9.70 -3.08 -8.21
C MET A 180 -8.77 -4.29 -8.21
N GLY A 181 -8.89 -5.21 -9.17
CA GLY A 181 -8.21 -6.50 -9.15
C GLY A 181 -6.67 -6.40 -9.13
N ASN A 182 -6.10 -5.46 -9.90
CA ASN A 182 -4.66 -5.19 -9.90
C ASN A 182 -4.27 -3.96 -9.09
N LEU A 183 -5.22 -3.05 -8.79
CA LEU A 183 -4.94 -1.86 -8.00
C LEU A 183 -4.59 -2.22 -6.55
N PHE A 184 -5.38 -3.14 -5.97
CA PHE A 184 -5.12 -3.65 -4.64
C PHE A 184 -4.11 -4.80 -4.67
N LYS A 185 -3.26 -4.81 -3.66
CA LYS A 185 -2.28 -5.88 -3.42
C LYS A 185 -2.60 -6.56 -2.11
N VAL A 186 -2.24 -7.83 -2.05
CA VAL A 186 -2.44 -8.67 -0.87
C VAL A 186 -1.09 -9.23 -0.46
N MET A 187 -0.73 -9.04 0.80
CA MET A 187 0.49 -9.58 1.36
C MET A 187 0.20 -10.30 2.67
N LEU A 188 0.59 -11.55 2.75
CA LEU A 188 0.56 -12.36 3.96
C LEU A 188 1.96 -12.48 4.52
N ILE A 189 2.12 -12.13 5.78
CA ILE A 189 3.36 -12.33 6.55
C ILE A 189 3.05 -13.29 7.67
N LYS A 190 3.73 -14.41 7.71
CA LYS A 190 3.50 -15.47 8.68
C LYS A 190 4.82 -16.07 9.16
N LYS A 191 4.77 -16.90 10.17
CA LYS A 191 5.91 -17.70 10.58
C LYS A 191 6.18 -18.80 9.55
N LEU A 192 7.43 -19.15 9.31
CA LEU A 192 7.83 -20.09 8.26
C LEU A 192 7.21 -21.49 8.44
N ASP A 193 7.03 -21.92 9.69
CA ASP A 193 6.40 -23.19 10.07
C ASP A 193 4.85 -23.16 10.04
N ASN A 194 4.24 -22.04 9.70
CA ASN A 194 2.81 -21.89 9.53
C ASN A 194 2.40 -22.26 8.09
N ASN A 195 1.63 -23.33 7.93
CA ASN A 195 1.23 -23.87 6.62
C ASN A 195 0.05 -23.15 5.96
N PHE A 196 -0.46 -22.07 6.53
CA PHE A 196 -1.56 -21.32 5.92
C PHE A 196 -1.12 -20.65 4.62
N GLN A 197 -1.77 -20.99 3.49
CA GLN A 197 -1.44 -20.48 2.14
C GLN A 197 -2.69 -20.16 1.30
N ILE A 198 -3.89 -20.20 1.87
CA ILE A 198 -5.13 -19.99 1.13
C ILE A 198 -5.10 -18.58 0.49
N GLY A 199 -5.33 -18.51 -0.81
CA GLY A 199 -5.36 -17.27 -1.58
C GLY A 199 -4.02 -16.79 -2.16
N PHE A 200 -2.93 -17.60 -2.07
CA PHE A 200 -1.58 -17.19 -2.53
C PHE A 200 -0.93 -18.19 -3.47
#